data_7cdf4f9f4e7d1de3a8bc01ce5e1f4d65
#
_entry.id   7cdf4f9f4e7d1de3a8bc01ce5e1f4d65
#
_cell.length_a   1.000
_cell.length_b   1.000
_cell.length_c   1.000
_cell.angle_alpha   90.00
_cell.angle_beta   90.00
_cell.angle_gamma   90.00
#
_symmetry.space_group_name_H-M   'P 1'
#
loop_
_entity.id
_entity.type
_entity.pdbx_description
1 polymer ?
#
loop_
_entity_poly.entity_id
_entity_poly.type
_entity_poly.pdbx_seq_one_letter_code
_entity_poly.pdbx_strand_id
1 'polypeptide(L)'
;MTLKAILFDLDGTLVSSEDIHYQLWVEILNGYGIPFSEQEYKRLYAGMPSAANAVDMIERYALNTDPERLLRAKIHATHDYLAHQSYPLMPHVRETIASFEAQGLILAIVTGADGISVMSNVHAHDLQRVFATIVSGDDVVHNKPAPDCYLLAMSQLGLRSDECVAIEDSEHGVMAASQAGVACLAIPNAMSVDHDFSRATAVLSSLQDAQDWVAQRVFQA
;
A
#
# COMPACT_ATOMS: atom_id res chain seq x y z
N MET A 1 15.13 12.23 -19.09
CA MET A 1 14.04 12.66 -18.18
C MET A 1 14.53 12.51 -16.77
N THR A 2 14.43 13.54 -15.95
CA THR A 2 15.01 13.53 -14.60
C THR A 2 13.94 13.08 -13.62
N LEU A 3 14.17 11.96 -12.93
CA LEU A 3 13.33 11.48 -11.83
C LEU A 3 13.33 12.54 -10.71
N LYS A 4 12.15 12.87 -10.20
CA LYS A 4 11.96 13.91 -9.16
C LYS A 4 11.27 13.38 -7.91
N ALA A 5 10.43 12.36 -8.01
CA ALA A 5 9.66 11.87 -6.87
C ALA A 5 9.57 10.35 -6.81
N ILE A 6 9.51 9.84 -5.58
CA ILE A 6 9.16 8.46 -5.26
C ILE A 6 7.79 8.46 -4.57
N LEU A 7 6.88 7.66 -5.10
CA LEU A 7 5.53 7.47 -4.61
C LEU A 7 5.44 6.10 -3.94
N PHE A 8 5.49 6.06 -2.62
CA PHE A 8 5.44 4.82 -1.86
C PHE A 8 4.00 4.40 -1.59
N ASP A 9 3.68 3.14 -1.83
CA ASP A 9 2.58 2.52 -1.10
C ASP A 9 2.93 2.38 0.39
N LEU A 10 1.92 2.12 1.23
CA LEU A 10 2.10 1.98 2.68
C LEU A 10 2.12 0.52 3.11
N ASP A 11 1.00 -0.19 2.90
CA ASP A 11 0.75 -1.53 3.44
C ASP A 11 1.52 -2.60 2.66
N GLY A 12 2.44 -3.31 3.31
CA GLY A 12 3.32 -4.27 2.64
C GLY A 12 4.55 -3.65 1.97
N THR A 13 4.60 -2.31 1.85
CA THR A 13 5.73 -1.56 1.26
C THR A 13 6.54 -0.79 2.30
N LEU A 14 5.92 0.12 3.04
CA LEU A 14 6.56 0.85 4.15
C LEU A 14 6.35 0.15 5.48
N VAL A 15 5.19 -0.45 5.71
CA VAL A 15 4.86 -1.14 6.96
C VAL A 15 4.41 -2.58 6.68
N SER A 16 4.73 -3.48 7.62
CA SER A 16 4.32 -4.88 7.61
C SER A 16 2.94 -5.02 8.28
N SER A 17 1.88 -4.74 7.53
CA SER A 17 0.50 -4.71 8.02
C SER A 17 -0.31 -5.95 7.68
N GLU A 18 0.05 -6.70 6.63
CA GLU A 18 -0.77 -7.77 6.06
C GLU A 18 -1.05 -8.92 7.04
N ASP A 19 -0.06 -9.32 7.86
CA ASP A 19 -0.27 -10.35 8.91
C ASP A 19 -1.33 -9.89 9.92
N ILE A 20 -1.33 -8.61 10.27
CA ILE A 20 -2.31 -8.04 11.20
C ILE A 20 -3.68 -7.95 10.52
N HIS A 21 -3.74 -7.55 9.25
CA HIS A 21 -4.99 -7.52 8.50
C HIS A 21 -5.61 -8.90 8.39
N TYR A 22 -4.80 -9.94 8.16
CA TYR A 22 -5.26 -11.33 8.20
C TYR A 22 -5.84 -11.70 9.57
N GLN A 23 -5.11 -11.43 10.66
CA GLN A 23 -5.57 -11.75 12.02
C GLN A 23 -6.89 -11.05 12.36
N LEU A 24 -7.03 -9.77 12.02
CA LEU A 24 -8.28 -9.04 12.24
C LEU A 24 -9.45 -9.63 11.45
N TRP A 25 -9.24 -10.08 10.21
CA TRP A 25 -10.27 -10.80 9.46
C TRP A 25 -10.60 -12.15 10.07
N VAL A 26 -9.61 -12.90 10.58
CA VAL A 26 -9.85 -14.15 11.33
C VAL A 26 -10.76 -13.91 12.54
N GLU A 27 -10.48 -12.89 13.34
CA GLU A 27 -11.30 -12.55 14.52
C GLU A 27 -12.74 -12.21 14.12
N ILE A 28 -12.91 -11.37 13.08
CA ILE A 28 -14.23 -10.96 12.59
C ILE A 28 -15.01 -12.18 12.06
N LEU A 29 -14.40 -13.01 11.21
CA LEU A 29 -15.06 -14.17 10.60
C LEU A 29 -15.34 -15.29 11.61
N ASN A 30 -14.51 -15.44 12.65
CA ASN A 30 -14.78 -16.33 13.78
C ASN A 30 -16.09 -15.97 14.50
N GLY A 31 -16.43 -14.67 14.57
CA GLY A 31 -17.72 -14.20 15.10
C GLY A 31 -18.93 -14.71 14.30
N TYR A 32 -18.74 -15.11 13.05
CA TYR A 32 -19.74 -15.74 12.19
C TYR A 32 -19.59 -17.27 12.10
N GLY A 33 -18.63 -17.85 12.85
CA GLY A 33 -18.35 -19.29 12.82
C GLY A 33 -17.60 -19.76 11.56
N ILE A 34 -16.96 -18.86 10.83
CA ILE A 34 -16.23 -19.17 9.59
C ILE A 34 -14.75 -19.37 9.92
N PRO A 35 -14.18 -20.56 9.69
CA PRO A 35 -12.74 -20.76 9.73
C PRO A 35 -12.10 -20.08 8.52
N PHE A 36 -11.05 -19.28 8.76
CA PHE A 36 -10.39 -18.52 7.71
C PHE A 36 -8.88 -18.76 7.74
N SER A 37 -8.34 -19.33 6.66
CA SER A 37 -6.93 -19.71 6.59
C SER A 37 -6.05 -18.61 6.00
N GLU A 38 -4.79 -18.56 6.42
CA GLU A 38 -3.78 -17.67 5.85
C GLU A 38 -3.59 -17.89 4.34
N GLN A 39 -3.60 -19.16 3.90
CA GLN A 39 -3.49 -19.48 2.48
C GLN A 39 -4.64 -18.90 1.66
N GLU A 40 -5.86 -18.90 2.19
CA GLU A 40 -7.02 -18.33 1.54
C GLU A 40 -6.93 -16.79 1.51
N TYR A 41 -6.47 -16.18 2.63
CA TYR A 41 -6.24 -14.75 2.69
C TYR A 41 -5.22 -14.31 1.63
N LYS A 42 -4.05 -14.93 1.58
CA LYS A 42 -3.01 -14.64 0.59
C LYS A 42 -3.50 -14.71 -0.85
N ARG A 43 -4.28 -15.75 -1.15
CA ARG A 43 -4.76 -15.98 -2.52
C ARG A 43 -5.85 -15.03 -2.97
N LEU A 44 -6.71 -14.56 -2.06
CA LEU A 44 -7.96 -13.89 -2.44
C LEU A 44 -8.08 -12.46 -1.93
N TYR A 45 -7.36 -12.08 -0.87
CA TYR A 45 -7.68 -10.88 -0.11
C TYR A 45 -6.47 -9.98 0.18
N ALA A 46 -5.26 -10.53 0.21
CA ALA A 46 -4.05 -9.74 0.45
C ALA A 46 -3.89 -8.65 -0.62
N GLY A 47 -3.53 -7.42 -0.19
CA GLY A 47 -3.38 -6.27 -1.08
C GLY A 47 -4.68 -5.78 -1.73
N MET A 48 -5.84 -6.32 -1.36
CA MET A 48 -7.15 -5.84 -1.81
C MET A 48 -7.75 -4.83 -0.81
N PRO A 49 -8.47 -3.82 -1.30
CA PRO A 49 -9.23 -2.92 -0.42
C PRO A 49 -10.22 -3.68 0.47
N SER A 50 -10.26 -3.34 1.76
CA SER A 50 -11.16 -4.00 2.74
C SER A 50 -12.64 -3.97 2.34
N ALA A 51 -13.07 -2.94 1.59
CA ALA A 51 -14.42 -2.85 1.06
C ALA A 51 -14.73 -3.98 0.05
N ALA A 52 -13.77 -4.27 -0.85
CA ALA A 52 -13.91 -5.36 -1.82
C ALA A 52 -13.87 -6.73 -1.10
N ASN A 53 -12.99 -6.88 -0.12
CA ASN A 53 -12.93 -8.08 0.72
C ASN A 53 -14.27 -8.34 1.42
N ALA A 54 -14.89 -7.31 2.00
CA ALA A 54 -16.17 -7.45 2.69
C ALA A 54 -17.29 -7.93 1.76
N VAL A 55 -17.34 -7.44 0.52
CA VAL A 55 -18.33 -7.87 -0.48
C VAL A 55 -18.13 -9.35 -0.83
N ASP A 56 -16.89 -9.74 -1.22
CA ASP A 56 -16.61 -11.14 -1.59
C ASP A 56 -16.82 -12.12 -0.43
N MET A 57 -16.42 -11.76 0.79
CA MET A 57 -16.59 -12.61 1.97
C MET A 57 -18.06 -12.87 2.27
N ILE A 58 -18.95 -11.89 2.10
CA ILE A 58 -20.40 -12.07 2.29
C ILE A 58 -20.96 -13.06 1.27
N GLU A 59 -20.62 -12.90 0.01
CA GLU A 59 -21.08 -13.80 -1.05
C GLU A 59 -20.50 -15.20 -0.87
N ARG A 60 -19.20 -15.31 -0.63
CA ARG A 60 -18.48 -16.59 -0.52
C ARG A 60 -18.92 -17.43 0.66
N TYR A 61 -19.12 -16.80 1.82
CA TYR A 61 -19.47 -17.50 3.06
C TYR A 61 -20.96 -17.42 3.41
N ALA A 62 -21.78 -16.80 2.55
CA ALA A 62 -23.21 -16.58 2.79
C ALA A 62 -23.47 -15.93 4.17
N LEU A 63 -22.70 -14.91 4.53
CA LEU A 63 -22.79 -14.27 5.83
C LEU A 63 -24.13 -13.55 5.99
N ASN A 64 -24.77 -13.71 7.14
CA ASN A 64 -26.00 -12.98 7.46
C ASN A 64 -25.68 -11.56 7.97
N THR A 65 -25.12 -10.73 7.10
CA THR A 65 -24.79 -9.32 7.36
C THR A 65 -24.72 -8.56 6.02
N ASP A 66 -24.56 -7.24 6.05
CA ASP A 66 -24.35 -6.40 4.87
C ASP A 66 -22.88 -5.98 4.74
N PRO A 67 -22.40 -5.63 3.51
CA PRO A 67 -21.01 -5.25 3.26
C PRO A 67 -20.53 -4.06 4.09
N GLU A 68 -21.39 -3.06 4.29
CA GLU A 68 -21.04 -1.87 5.08
C GLU A 68 -20.79 -2.22 6.55
N ARG A 69 -21.62 -3.11 7.12
CA ARG A 69 -21.46 -3.53 8.50
C ARG A 69 -20.17 -4.33 8.68
N LEU A 70 -19.86 -5.23 7.75
CA LEU A 70 -18.63 -6.03 7.78
C LEU A 70 -17.40 -5.13 7.61
N LEU A 71 -17.44 -4.19 6.67
CA LEU A 71 -16.39 -3.19 6.49
C LEU A 71 -16.18 -2.31 7.73
N ARG A 72 -17.27 -1.81 8.34
CA ARG A 72 -17.17 -1.04 9.58
C ARG A 72 -16.53 -1.83 10.71
N ALA A 73 -16.84 -3.12 10.84
CA ALA A 73 -16.20 -3.98 11.83
C ALA A 73 -14.69 -4.09 11.60
N LYS A 74 -14.26 -4.23 10.32
CA LYS A 74 -12.83 -4.27 9.97
C LYS A 74 -12.13 -2.95 10.24
N ILE A 75 -12.72 -1.82 9.85
CA ILE A 75 -12.17 -0.49 10.12
C ILE A 75 -12.02 -0.26 11.62
N HIS A 76 -13.07 -0.56 12.40
CA HIS A 76 -13.02 -0.42 13.85
C HIS A 76 -11.91 -1.27 14.47
N ALA A 77 -11.81 -2.54 14.09
CA ALA A 77 -10.76 -3.43 14.59
C ALA A 77 -9.34 -2.93 14.21
N THR A 78 -9.18 -2.38 13.01
CA THR A 78 -7.93 -1.78 12.56
C THR A 78 -7.58 -0.54 13.39
N HIS A 79 -8.53 0.36 13.60
CA HIS A 79 -8.31 1.57 14.40
C HIS A 79 -8.05 1.25 15.88
N ASP A 80 -8.74 0.25 16.43
CA ASP A 80 -8.51 -0.21 17.80
C ASP A 80 -7.10 -0.79 17.96
N TYR A 81 -6.64 -1.61 17.01
CA TYR A 81 -5.26 -2.08 16.97
C TYR A 81 -4.27 -0.91 16.94
N LEU A 82 -4.47 0.05 16.01
CA LEU A 82 -3.56 1.17 15.81
C LEU A 82 -3.60 2.22 16.94
N ALA A 83 -4.65 2.24 17.76
CA ALA A 83 -4.69 3.06 18.97
C ALA A 83 -3.72 2.60 20.06
N HIS A 84 -3.28 1.34 20.01
CA HIS A 84 -2.42 0.73 21.02
C HIS A 84 -1.05 0.31 20.48
N GLN A 85 -0.94 0.09 19.16
CA GLN A 85 0.25 -0.43 18.50
C GLN A 85 0.38 0.20 17.10
N SER A 86 1.57 0.15 16.51
CA SER A 86 1.81 0.47 15.11
C SER A 86 2.20 -0.79 14.34
N TYR A 87 2.01 -0.77 13.03
CA TYR A 87 2.59 -1.81 12.19
C TYR A 87 4.12 -1.66 12.20
N PRO A 88 4.89 -2.76 12.26
CA PRO A 88 6.34 -2.69 12.11
C PRO A 88 6.73 -2.09 10.75
N LEU A 89 7.84 -1.37 10.69
CA LEU A 89 8.41 -0.98 9.40
C LEU A 89 8.88 -2.22 8.62
N MET A 90 8.72 -2.17 7.31
CA MET A 90 9.36 -3.14 6.43
C MET A 90 10.89 -3.01 6.50
N PRO A 91 11.65 -4.08 6.18
CA PRO A 91 13.10 -4.02 6.17
C PRO A 91 13.63 -2.87 5.30
N HIS A 92 14.65 -2.18 5.80
CA HIS A 92 15.40 -1.11 5.09
C HIS A 92 14.61 0.17 4.76
N VAL A 93 13.40 0.37 5.30
CA VAL A 93 12.59 1.57 5.02
C VAL A 93 13.31 2.85 5.40
N ARG A 94 13.89 2.93 6.60
CA ARG A 94 14.57 4.16 7.07
C ARG A 94 15.79 4.50 6.23
N GLU A 95 16.59 3.51 5.88
CA GLU A 95 17.76 3.64 5.05
C GLU A 95 17.39 4.08 3.63
N THR A 96 16.31 3.52 3.09
CA THR A 96 15.81 3.86 1.75
C THR A 96 15.28 5.29 1.70
N ILE A 97 14.49 5.70 2.68
CA ILE A 97 14.01 7.07 2.82
C ILE A 97 15.19 8.04 2.87
N ALA A 98 16.15 7.81 3.78
CA ALA A 98 17.32 8.67 3.91
C ALA A 98 18.16 8.75 2.62
N SER A 99 18.30 7.63 1.91
CA SER A 99 19.00 7.58 0.63
C SER A 99 18.32 8.43 -0.44
N PHE A 100 17.00 8.36 -0.56
CA PHE A 100 16.25 9.14 -1.54
C PHE A 100 16.20 10.63 -1.19
N GLU A 101 16.07 10.99 0.09
CA GLU A 101 16.20 12.38 0.54
C GLU A 101 17.58 12.98 0.23
N ALA A 102 18.65 12.20 0.46
CA ALA A 102 20.01 12.62 0.14
C ALA A 102 20.25 12.85 -1.37
N GLN A 103 19.46 12.18 -2.23
CA GLN A 103 19.44 12.38 -3.68
C GLN A 103 18.58 13.57 -4.11
N GLY A 104 17.91 14.25 -3.17
CA GLY A 104 17.03 15.39 -3.44
C GLY A 104 15.68 14.99 -4.04
N LEU A 105 15.25 13.73 -3.90
CA LEU A 105 13.97 13.25 -4.38
C LEU A 105 12.84 13.65 -3.42
N ILE A 106 11.70 14.02 -4.00
CA ILE A 106 10.48 14.26 -3.27
C ILE A 106 9.85 12.91 -2.93
N LEU A 107 9.42 12.71 -1.68
CA LEU A 107 8.78 11.49 -1.24
C LEU A 107 7.29 11.73 -0.96
N ALA A 108 6.45 10.78 -1.35
CA ALA A 108 5.02 10.80 -1.09
C ALA A 108 4.52 9.41 -0.69
N ILE A 109 3.44 9.38 0.10
CA ILE A 109 2.67 8.15 0.36
C ILE A 109 1.44 8.16 -0.54
N VAL A 110 1.16 7.02 -1.19
CA VAL A 110 -0.01 6.80 -2.05
C VAL A 110 -0.59 5.43 -1.72
N THR A 111 -1.63 5.41 -0.89
CA THR A 111 -2.16 4.16 -0.33
C THR A 111 -3.68 4.04 -0.49
N GLY A 112 -4.16 2.80 -0.42
CA GLY A 112 -5.57 2.48 -0.32
C GLY A 112 -6.12 2.47 1.10
N ALA A 113 -5.27 2.63 2.12
CA ALA A 113 -5.69 2.71 3.51
C ALA A 113 -6.43 4.03 3.81
N ASP A 114 -7.27 4.02 4.85
CA ASP A 114 -7.92 5.23 5.35
C ASP A 114 -6.93 6.18 6.04
N GLY A 115 -7.28 7.48 6.09
CA GLY A 115 -6.39 8.51 6.61
C GLY A 115 -5.99 8.33 8.07
N ILE A 116 -6.85 7.75 8.93
CA ILE A 116 -6.52 7.47 10.34
C ILE A 116 -5.42 6.40 10.41
N SER A 117 -5.55 5.33 9.64
CA SER A 117 -4.57 4.25 9.57
C SER A 117 -3.21 4.76 9.08
N VAL A 118 -3.21 5.58 8.01
CA VAL A 118 -1.98 6.19 7.48
C VAL A 118 -1.31 7.06 8.53
N MET A 119 -2.05 8.02 9.11
CA MET A 119 -1.47 8.98 10.05
C MET A 119 -1.01 8.33 11.35
N SER A 120 -1.68 7.28 11.82
CA SER A 120 -1.23 6.52 12.99
C SER A 120 0.15 5.92 12.78
N ASN A 121 0.39 5.30 11.62
CA ASN A 121 1.70 4.71 11.29
C ASN A 121 2.78 5.79 11.05
N VAL A 122 2.44 6.84 10.31
CA VAL A 122 3.36 7.98 10.05
C VAL A 122 3.81 8.62 11.35
N HIS A 123 2.90 8.82 12.33
CA HIS A 123 3.23 9.37 13.65
C HIS A 123 4.08 8.41 14.49
N ALA A 124 3.68 7.14 14.55
CA ALA A 124 4.37 6.15 15.36
C ALA A 124 5.84 5.94 14.95
N HIS A 125 6.15 6.20 13.69
CA HIS A 125 7.49 6.03 13.13
C HIS A 125 8.26 7.34 12.93
N ASP A 126 7.75 8.48 13.39
CA ASP A 126 8.36 9.81 13.26
C ASP A 126 8.59 10.24 11.80
N LEU A 127 7.67 9.87 10.89
CA LEU A 127 7.78 10.12 9.45
C LEU A 127 6.98 11.35 8.97
N GLN A 128 6.40 12.16 9.86
CA GLN A 128 5.49 13.27 9.52
C GLN A 128 6.12 14.36 8.65
N ARG A 129 7.44 14.47 8.69
CA ARG A 129 8.19 15.52 7.97
C ARG A 129 8.90 15.02 6.72
N VAL A 130 8.79 13.73 6.45
CA VAL A 130 9.48 13.05 5.34
C VAL A 130 8.70 13.22 4.04
N PHE A 131 7.39 13.06 4.10
CA PHE A 131 6.56 13.01 2.92
C PHE A 131 5.96 14.37 2.58
N ALA A 132 6.20 14.85 1.35
CA ALA A 132 5.70 16.11 0.83
C ALA A 132 4.17 16.08 0.64
N THR A 133 3.62 14.91 0.34
CA THR A 133 2.17 14.67 0.31
C THR A 133 1.85 13.25 0.72
N ILE A 134 0.64 13.05 1.23
CA ILE A 134 0.06 11.76 1.59
C ILE A 134 -1.32 11.71 0.94
N VAL A 135 -1.54 10.70 0.10
CA VAL A 135 -2.84 10.39 -0.50
C VAL A 135 -3.32 9.06 0.06
N SER A 136 -4.44 9.11 0.75
CA SER A 136 -5.13 7.97 1.37
C SER A 136 -6.31 7.50 0.52
N GLY A 137 -6.90 6.37 0.89
CA GLY A 137 -8.12 5.88 0.26
C GLY A 137 -9.33 6.81 0.44
N ASP A 138 -9.31 7.68 1.46
CA ASP A 138 -10.38 8.66 1.74
C ASP A 138 -10.34 9.87 0.80
N ASP A 139 -9.22 10.10 0.12
CA ASP A 139 -9.01 11.27 -0.74
C ASP A 139 -9.51 11.06 -2.18
N VAL A 140 -9.92 9.85 -2.53
CA VAL A 140 -10.30 9.47 -3.89
C VAL A 140 -11.66 8.75 -3.93
N VAL A 141 -12.31 8.84 -5.08
CA VAL A 141 -13.60 8.14 -5.29
C VAL A 141 -13.36 6.66 -5.61
N HIS A 142 -12.36 6.38 -6.45
CA HIS A 142 -12.01 5.02 -6.84
C HIS A 142 -10.62 4.68 -6.30
N ASN A 143 -10.60 3.72 -5.38
CA ASN A 143 -9.37 3.22 -4.79
C ASN A 143 -8.64 2.26 -5.76
N LYS A 144 -7.37 1.90 -5.46
CA LYS A 144 -6.62 0.89 -6.20
C LYS A 144 -7.51 -0.35 -6.46
N PRO A 145 -7.54 -0.88 -7.66
CA PRO A 145 -6.59 -0.70 -8.77
C PRO A 145 -6.86 0.50 -9.70
N ALA A 146 -7.82 1.38 -9.41
CA ALA A 146 -7.99 2.62 -10.17
C ALA A 146 -6.78 3.56 -9.98
N PRO A 147 -6.44 4.39 -10.98
CA PRO A 147 -5.26 5.24 -10.94
C PRO A 147 -5.41 6.50 -10.09
N ASP A 148 -6.59 6.77 -9.54
CA ASP A 148 -7.01 8.06 -8.98
C ASP A 148 -6.04 8.56 -7.90
N CYS A 149 -5.57 7.68 -7.00
CA CYS A 149 -4.65 8.05 -5.93
C CYS A 149 -3.27 8.50 -6.47
N TYR A 150 -2.75 7.84 -7.50
CA TYR A 150 -1.49 8.24 -8.14
C TYR A 150 -1.63 9.53 -8.92
N LEU A 151 -2.74 9.71 -9.66
CA LEU A 151 -3.05 10.94 -10.38
C LEU A 151 -3.18 12.13 -9.41
N LEU A 152 -3.85 11.93 -8.28
CA LEU A 152 -3.99 12.94 -7.24
C LEU A 152 -2.64 13.32 -6.63
N ALA A 153 -1.79 12.35 -6.28
CA ALA A 153 -0.46 12.60 -5.73
C ALA A 153 0.40 13.41 -6.70
N MET A 154 0.44 13.02 -7.97
CA MET A 154 1.16 13.77 -9.01
C MET A 154 0.62 15.20 -9.17
N SER A 155 -0.69 15.39 -9.14
CA SER A 155 -1.33 16.70 -9.20
C SER A 155 -0.92 17.58 -8.02
N GLN A 156 -0.93 17.05 -6.80
CA GLN A 156 -0.53 17.78 -5.59
C GLN A 156 0.96 18.17 -5.61
N LEU A 157 1.81 17.32 -6.19
CA LEU A 157 3.24 17.58 -6.34
C LEU A 157 3.57 18.48 -7.54
N GLY A 158 2.62 18.70 -8.47
CA GLY A 158 2.86 19.43 -9.72
C GLY A 158 3.81 18.68 -10.66
N LEU A 159 3.81 17.35 -10.63
CA LEU A 159 4.70 16.48 -11.41
C LEU A 159 3.95 15.68 -12.47
N ARG A 160 4.69 15.28 -13.51
CA ARG A 160 4.21 14.36 -14.54
C ARG A 160 4.58 12.92 -14.17
N SER A 161 3.90 11.96 -14.78
CA SER A 161 4.15 10.53 -14.54
C SER A 161 5.59 10.10 -14.88
N ASP A 162 6.21 10.71 -15.89
CA ASP A 162 7.59 10.45 -16.30
C ASP A 162 8.67 11.06 -15.37
N GLU A 163 8.24 11.83 -14.37
CA GLU A 163 9.07 12.39 -13.31
C GLU A 163 8.94 11.62 -11.98
N CYS A 164 8.07 10.61 -11.93
CA CYS A 164 7.75 9.84 -10.74
C CYS A 164 8.05 8.34 -10.92
N VAL A 165 8.36 7.68 -9.81
CA VAL A 165 8.42 6.22 -9.71
C VAL A 165 7.60 5.77 -8.51
N ALA A 166 6.72 4.78 -8.71
CA ALA A 166 6.00 4.12 -7.64
C ALA A 166 6.79 2.93 -7.08
N ILE A 167 6.67 2.68 -5.78
CA ILE A 167 7.15 1.46 -5.12
C ILE A 167 5.94 0.80 -4.48
N GLU A 168 5.72 -0.47 -4.83
CA GLU A 168 4.52 -1.23 -4.52
C GLU A 168 4.84 -2.68 -4.18
N ASP A 169 3.95 -3.35 -3.46
CA ASP A 169 4.07 -4.77 -3.14
C ASP A 169 2.95 -5.63 -3.73
N SER A 170 1.87 -5.02 -4.24
CA SER A 170 0.64 -5.70 -4.65
C SER A 170 0.31 -5.54 -6.13
N GLU A 171 -0.42 -6.52 -6.69
CA GLU A 171 -0.96 -6.47 -8.07
C GLU A 171 -1.86 -5.24 -8.27
N HIS A 172 -2.74 -4.94 -7.31
CA HIS A 172 -3.67 -3.82 -7.39
C HIS A 172 -2.95 -2.47 -7.42
N GLY A 173 -1.90 -2.34 -6.61
CA GLY A 173 -1.09 -1.13 -6.59
C GLY A 173 -0.26 -0.96 -7.86
N VAL A 174 0.37 -2.02 -8.35
CA VAL A 174 1.08 -2.02 -9.64
C VAL A 174 0.14 -1.67 -10.79
N MET A 175 -1.08 -2.21 -10.78
CA MET A 175 -2.09 -1.87 -11.79
C MET A 175 -2.47 -0.39 -11.73
N ALA A 176 -2.70 0.15 -10.53
CA ALA A 176 -3.04 1.57 -10.34
C ALA A 176 -1.92 2.50 -10.84
N ALA A 177 -0.67 2.24 -10.47
CA ALA A 177 0.49 3.00 -10.93
C ALA A 177 0.64 2.93 -12.46
N SER A 178 0.53 1.73 -13.04
CA SER A 178 0.59 1.50 -14.48
C SER A 178 -0.51 2.26 -15.23
N GLN A 179 -1.75 2.26 -14.74
CA GLN A 179 -2.85 3.01 -15.33
C GLN A 179 -2.68 4.52 -15.22
N ALA A 180 -2.00 5.01 -14.18
CA ALA A 180 -1.61 6.42 -14.04
C ALA A 180 -0.41 6.79 -14.93
N GLY A 181 0.19 5.84 -15.64
CA GLY A 181 1.37 6.04 -16.49
C GLY A 181 2.67 6.20 -15.70
N VAL A 182 2.69 5.84 -14.41
CA VAL A 182 3.86 5.91 -13.53
C VAL A 182 4.66 4.62 -13.64
N ALA A 183 5.98 4.72 -13.79
CA ALA A 183 6.88 3.58 -13.69
C ALA A 183 6.78 2.98 -12.28
N CYS A 184 6.60 1.65 -12.18
CA CYS A 184 6.37 0.98 -10.91
C CYS A 184 7.43 -0.09 -10.64
N LEU A 185 8.04 -0.02 -9.47
CA LEU A 185 8.92 -1.04 -8.91
C LEU A 185 8.10 -1.90 -7.97
N ALA A 186 7.88 -3.15 -8.34
CA ALA A 186 7.21 -4.12 -7.48
C ALA A 186 8.22 -4.80 -6.56
N ILE A 187 7.91 -4.84 -5.27
CA ILE A 187 8.70 -5.54 -4.24
C ILE A 187 7.76 -6.51 -3.52
N PRO A 188 7.52 -7.70 -4.09
CA PRO A 188 6.63 -8.68 -3.46
C PRO A 188 7.11 -9.09 -2.07
N ASN A 189 6.19 -9.30 -1.16
CA ASN A 189 6.44 -9.85 0.16
C ASN A 189 5.80 -11.25 0.29
N ALA A 190 5.87 -11.86 1.47
CA ALA A 190 5.33 -13.20 1.72
C ALA A 190 3.81 -13.32 1.50
N MET A 191 3.06 -12.21 1.54
CA MET A 191 1.62 -12.18 1.32
C MET A 191 1.23 -11.97 -0.14
N SER A 192 2.13 -11.38 -0.96
CA SER A 192 1.85 -11.00 -2.35
C SER A 192 2.72 -11.73 -3.38
N VAL A 193 3.54 -12.69 -2.96
CA VAL A 193 4.51 -13.39 -3.85
C VAL A 193 3.86 -14.04 -5.07
N ASP A 194 2.60 -14.45 -4.97
CA ASP A 194 1.86 -15.12 -6.05
C ASP A 194 1.02 -14.13 -6.91
N HIS A 195 1.13 -12.82 -6.69
CA HIS A 195 0.40 -11.81 -7.45
C HIS A 195 0.95 -11.61 -8.87
N ASP A 196 0.16 -11.07 -9.78
CA ASP A 196 0.59 -10.72 -11.14
C ASP A 196 1.30 -9.37 -11.18
N PHE A 197 2.60 -9.40 -11.33
CA PHE A 197 3.45 -8.20 -11.49
C PHE A 197 3.84 -7.91 -12.94
N SER A 198 3.16 -8.48 -13.93
CA SER A 198 3.47 -8.31 -15.36
C SER A 198 3.43 -6.85 -15.84
N ARG A 199 2.71 -5.96 -15.13
CA ARG A 199 2.62 -4.53 -15.41
C ARG A 199 3.68 -3.69 -14.72
N ALA A 200 4.48 -4.26 -13.82
CA ALA A 200 5.57 -3.56 -13.18
C ALA A 200 6.69 -3.23 -14.16
N THR A 201 7.36 -2.09 -13.96
CA THR A 201 8.56 -1.71 -14.71
C THR A 201 9.73 -2.62 -14.36
N ALA A 202 9.80 -3.04 -13.11
CA ALA A 202 10.73 -4.05 -12.60
C ALA A 202 10.13 -4.74 -11.38
N VAL A 203 10.44 -6.02 -11.21
CA VAL A 203 10.17 -6.78 -9.98
C VAL A 203 11.50 -6.94 -9.26
N LEU A 204 11.56 -6.47 -8.03
CA LEU A 204 12.77 -6.39 -7.20
C LEU A 204 12.60 -7.23 -5.94
N SER A 205 13.70 -7.58 -5.29
CA SER A 205 13.68 -8.41 -4.08
C SER A 205 13.64 -7.61 -2.78
N SER A 206 13.97 -6.30 -2.85
CA SER A 206 14.09 -5.46 -1.65
C SER A 206 14.02 -3.97 -1.97
N LEU A 207 13.79 -3.14 -0.94
CA LEU A 207 13.92 -1.69 -1.02
C LEU A 207 15.36 -1.25 -1.33
N GLN A 208 16.38 -2.05 -0.99
CA GLN A 208 17.76 -1.78 -1.35
C GLN A 208 17.97 -1.90 -2.87
N ASP A 209 17.39 -2.91 -3.52
CA ASP A 209 17.43 -3.02 -4.98
C ASP A 209 16.72 -1.83 -5.65
N ALA A 210 15.67 -1.30 -5.01
CA ALA A 210 15.00 -0.09 -5.50
C ALA A 210 15.90 1.15 -5.41
N GLN A 211 16.72 1.28 -4.35
CA GLN A 211 17.74 2.35 -4.26
C GLN A 211 18.73 2.28 -5.43
N ASP A 212 19.25 1.09 -5.70
CA ASP A 212 20.20 0.87 -6.79
C ASP A 212 19.57 1.17 -8.16
N TRP A 213 18.32 0.75 -8.36
CA TRP A 213 17.56 1.02 -9.58
C TRP A 213 17.36 2.53 -9.80
N VAL A 214 17.00 3.26 -8.76
CA VAL A 214 16.79 4.72 -8.78
C VAL A 214 18.10 5.47 -9.01
N ALA A 215 19.17 5.10 -8.30
CA ALA A 215 20.48 5.75 -8.42
C ALA A 215 21.01 5.73 -9.85
N GLN A 216 20.83 4.61 -10.58
CA GLN A 216 21.22 4.49 -11.98
C GLN A 216 20.50 5.49 -12.92
N ARG A 217 19.37 6.05 -12.51
CA ARG A 217 18.52 6.94 -13.32
C ARG A 217 18.62 8.41 -12.94
N VAL A 218 18.85 8.69 -11.67
CA VAL A 218 19.08 10.06 -11.18
C VAL A 218 20.41 10.61 -11.70
N PHE A 219 21.45 9.77 -11.77
CA PHE A 219 22.80 10.19 -12.20
C PHE A 219 23.04 10.10 -13.71
N GLN A 220 22.08 9.68 -14.52
CA GLN A 220 22.18 9.63 -15.99
C GLN A 220 21.54 10.84 -16.71
N ALA A 221 21.09 11.84 -15.97
CA ALA A 221 20.40 13.03 -16.50
C ALA A 221 21.32 14.25 -16.61
#